data_09c81be9585e92e5445e03a9f7e4b660
#
_entry.id   09c81be9585e92e5445e03a9f7e4b660
#
_cell.length_a   1.000
_cell.length_b   1.000
_cell.length_c   1.000
_cell.angle_alpha   90.00
_cell.angle_beta   90.00
_cell.angle_gamma   90.00
#
_symmetry.space_group_name_H-M   'P 1'
#
loop_
_entity.id
_entity.type
_entity.pdbx_description
1 polymer ?
#
loop_
_entity_poly.entity_id
_entity_poly.type
_entity_poly.pdbx_seq_one_letter_code
_entity_poly.pdbx_strand_id
1 'polypeptide(L)'
;MNQEELKKILPHRDNMLLIDECELVDGEAHGKCHIRPEQWFLQGHFPGNPVVPGVILCEMLAQTSCVLIHEDLKPGQLTLFTSLDKVRFKHPVYPGDTLETRVRLTRQKKPFYFAEGEGYVNWKLCVKAEFSFAITGV
;
A
#
# COMPACT_ATOMS: atom_id res chain seq x y z
N MET A 1 13.03 5.17 2.77
CA MET A 1 13.44 4.23 1.69
C MET A 1 12.88 4.71 0.36
N ASN A 2 13.72 4.74 -0.63
CA ASN A 2 13.32 5.03 -2.03
C ASN A 2 12.92 3.71 -2.73
N GLN A 3 12.51 3.79 -3.99
CA GLN A 3 12.08 2.59 -4.72
C GLN A 3 13.16 1.52 -4.88
N GLU A 4 14.42 1.91 -5.06
CA GLU A 4 15.50 0.94 -5.19
C GLU A 4 15.70 0.15 -3.89
N GLU A 5 15.53 0.80 -2.75
CA GLU A 5 15.58 0.13 -1.45
C GLU A 5 14.34 -0.73 -1.20
N LEU A 6 13.16 -0.23 -1.61
CA LEU A 6 11.90 -0.97 -1.46
C LEU A 6 11.88 -2.25 -2.31
N LYS A 7 12.53 -2.25 -3.46
CA LYS A 7 12.64 -3.45 -4.31
C LYS A 7 13.37 -4.60 -3.62
N LYS A 8 14.18 -4.31 -2.63
CA LYS A 8 14.89 -5.34 -1.85
C LYS A 8 13.95 -6.05 -0.86
N ILE A 9 12.85 -5.41 -0.52
CA ILE A 9 11.86 -5.91 0.43
C ILE A 9 10.63 -6.46 -0.29
N LEU A 10 10.10 -5.67 -1.22
CA LEU A 10 8.89 -6.00 -1.97
C LEU A 10 9.23 -6.80 -3.23
N PRO A 11 8.52 -7.90 -3.49
CA PRO A 11 8.69 -8.64 -4.75
C PRO A 11 8.06 -7.93 -5.94
N HIS A 12 7.20 -6.95 -5.70
CA HIS A 12 6.52 -6.18 -6.74
C HIS A 12 7.53 -5.46 -7.64
N ARG A 13 7.22 -5.40 -8.94
CA ARG A 13 8.10 -4.77 -9.94
C ARG A 13 7.28 -3.96 -10.92
N ASP A 14 7.96 -3.01 -11.55
CA ASP A 14 7.43 -2.22 -12.65
C ASP A 14 6.10 -1.58 -12.26
N ASN A 15 5.05 -1.87 -13.03
CA ASN A 15 3.74 -1.23 -12.84
C ASN A 15 2.97 -1.74 -11.61
N MET A 16 3.43 -2.79 -10.93
CA MET A 16 2.81 -3.23 -9.68
C MET A 16 3.56 -2.76 -8.43
N LEU A 17 4.69 -2.09 -8.58
CA LEU A 17 5.34 -1.41 -7.46
C LEU A 17 4.73 -0.01 -7.35
N LEU A 18 3.82 0.14 -6.42
CA LEU A 18 2.95 1.33 -6.35
C LEU A 18 3.47 2.42 -5.41
N ILE A 19 4.27 2.07 -4.40
CA ILE A 19 4.81 3.07 -3.49
C ILE A 19 6.15 3.59 -3.97
N ASP A 20 6.34 4.90 -3.86
CA ASP A 20 7.56 5.57 -4.32
C ASP A 20 8.59 5.70 -3.21
N GLU A 21 8.13 5.88 -1.98
CA GLU A 21 9.00 5.93 -0.81
C GLU A 21 8.24 5.49 0.42
N CYS A 22 8.96 5.01 1.43
CA CYS A 22 8.36 4.56 2.68
C CYS A 22 9.41 4.64 3.79
N GLU A 23 8.98 5.00 4.99
CA GLU A 23 9.87 5.05 6.15
C GLU A 23 9.12 4.61 7.40
N LEU A 24 9.87 4.20 8.41
CA LEU A 24 9.34 3.85 9.72
C LEU A 24 9.43 5.08 10.62
N VAL A 25 8.29 5.51 11.17
CA VAL A 25 8.19 6.68 12.04
C VAL A 25 7.46 6.27 13.31
N ASP A 26 8.16 6.19 14.42
CA ASP A 26 7.59 5.82 15.73
C ASP A 26 6.76 4.53 15.68
N GLY A 27 7.29 3.49 15.01
CA GLY A 27 6.62 2.21 14.91
C GLY A 27 5.51 2.13 13.87
N GLU A 28 5.29 3.19 13.11
CA GLU A 28 4.28 3.27 12.07
C GLU A 28 4.94 3.45 10.70
N ALA A 29 4.41 2.78 9.68
CA ALA A 29 4.94 2.92 8.32
C ALA A 29 4.28 4.12 7.64
N HIS A 30 5.08 5.03 7.12
CA HIS A 30 4.63 6.20 6.36
C HIS A 30 5.15 6.10 4.94
N GLY A 31 4.24 6.06 3.98
CA GLY A 31 4.57 5.93 2.56
C GLY A 31 4.04 7.08 1.73
N LYS A 32 4.52 7.16 0.50
CA LYS A 32 4.03 8.09 -0.52
C LYS A 32 3.88 7.38 -1.84
N CYS A 33 2.74 7.62 -2.47
CA CYS A 33 2.41 7.07 -3.78
C CYS A 33 2.05 8.23 -4.69
N HIS A 34 2.91 8.54 -5.66
CA HIS A 34 2.64 9.61 -6.64
C HIS A 34 1.81 9.04 -7.78
N ILE A 35 0.64 9.62 -8.01
CA ILE A 35 -0.28 9.14 -9.04
C ILE A 35 0.04 9.83 -10.36
N ARG A 36 0.51 9.04 -11.35
CA ARG A 36 0.93 9.53 -12.64
C ARG A 36 -0.13 9.20 -13.69
N PRO A 37 -0.41 10.13 -14.62
CA PRO A 37 -1.50 9.93 -15.61
C PRO A 37 -1.37 8.68 -16.47
N GLU A 38 -0.14 8.21 -16.73
CA GLU A 38 0.11 7.05 -17.58
C GLU A 38 -0.04 5.71 -16.86
N GLN A 39 -0.29 5.70 -15.55
CA GLN A 39 -0.38 4.43 -14.81
C GLN A 39 -1.53 3.57 -15.30
N TRP A 40 -1.29 2.28 -15.41
CA TRP A 40 -2.18 1.32 -16.06
C TRP A 40 -3.58 1.26 -15.44
N PHE A 41 -3.70 1.40 -14.12
CA PHE A 41 -4.98 1.30 -13.43
C PHE A 41 -5.91 2.50 -13.66
N LEU A 42 -5.40 3.55 -14.29
CA LEU A 42 -6.19 4.72 -14.66
C LEU A 42 -6.81 4.57 -16.05
N GLN A 43 -6.28 3.63 -16.85
CA GLN A 43 -6.72 3.43 -18.22
C GLN A 43 -8.10 2.78 -18.22
N GLY A 44 -9.12 3.52 -18.68
CA GLY A 44 -10.49 3.04 -18.68
C GLY A 44 -11.25 3.16 -17.36
N HIS A 45 -10.61 3.71 -16.34
CA HIS A 45 -11.27 3.88 -15.03
C HIS A 45 -11.30 5.36 -14.60
N PHE A 46 -12.09 6.20 -15.22
CA PHE A 46 -13.03 5.94 -16.31
C PHE A 46 -12.60 6.74 -17.53
N PRO A 47 -13.04 6.40 -18.76
CA PRO A 47 -12.64 7.13 -19.96
C PRO A 47 -12.92 8.63 -19.83
N GLY A 48 -11.88 9.47 -20.05
CA GLY A 48 -11.98 10.92 -19.94
C GLY A 48 -12.12 11.46 -18.52
N ASN A 49 -12.17 10.59 -17.51
CA ASN A 49 -12.32 11.00 -16.10
C ASN A 49 -11.57 9.98 -15.21
N PRO A 50 -10.22 9.96 -15.28
CA PRO A 50 -9.44 8.96 -14.56
C PRO A 50 -9.48 9.18 -13.05
N VAL A 51 -9.67 8.07 -12.32
CA VAL A 51 -9.66 8.03 -10.86
C VAL A 51 -9.00 6.73 -10.43
N VAL A 52 -8.25 6.75 -9.33
CA VAL A 52 -7.60 5.55 -8.82
C VAL A 52 -8.65 4.57 -8.31
N PRO A 53 -8.66 3.31 -8.80
CA PRO A 53 -9.59 2.31 -8.29
C PRO A 53 -9.39 2.07 -6.79
N GLY A 54 -10.49 1.91 -6.05
CA GLY A 54 -10.42 1.73 -4.60
C GLY A 54 -9.53 0.54 -4.17
N VAL A 55 -9.59 -0.57 -4.91
CA VAL A 55 -8.77 -1.74 -4.60
C VAL A 55 -7.27 -1.46 -4.74
N ILE A 56 -6.90 -0.55 -5.63
CA ILE A 56 -5.50 -0.12 -5.79
C ILE A 56 -5.06 0.72 -4.58
N LEU A 57 -5.94 1.55 -4.03
CA LEU A 57 -5.64 2.28 -2.80
C LEU A 57 -5.36 1.31 -1.65
N CYS A 58 -6.14 0.22 -1.56
CA CYS A 58 -5.90 -0.83 -0.55
C CYS A 58 -4.54 -1.51 -0.77
N GLU A 59 -4.16 -1.75 -2.02
CA GLU A 59 -2.86 -2.34 -2.34
C GLU A 59 -1.72 -1.40 -1.94
N MET A 60 -1.89 -0.10 -2.11
CA MET A 60 -0.92 0.90 -1.68
C MET A 60 -0.71 0.86 -0.15
N LEU A 61 -1.80 0.69 0.61
CA LEU A 61 -1.69 0.52 2.07
C LEU A 61 -0.93 -0.77 2.41
N ALA A 62 -1.22 -1.85 1.72
CA ALA A 62 -0.56 -3.13 1.98
C ALA A 62 0.94 -3.05 1.65
N GLN A 63 1.31 -2.44 0.55
CA GLN A 63 2.72 -2.26 0.21
C GLN A 63 3.46 -1.38 1.21
N THR A 64 2.77 -0.37 1.76
CA THR A 64 3.33 0.50 2.80
C THR A 64 3.75 -0.31 4.02
N SER A 65 3.04 -1.39 4.35
CA SER A 65 3.35 -2.20 5.53
C SER A 65 4.70 -2.93 5.46
N CYS A 66 5.33 -2.97 4.29
CA CYS A 66 6.58 -3.73 4.08
C CYS A 66 7.69 -3.38 5.07
N VAL A 67 7.82 -2.11 5.45
CA VAL A 67 8.87 -1.67 6.38
C VAL A 67 8.63 -2.18 7.80
N LEU A 68 7.40 -2.61 8.11
CA LEU A 68 7.05 -3.15 9.43
C LEU A 68 7.41 -4.63 9.57
N ILE A 69 7.55 -5.33 8.45
CA ILE A 69 7.71 -6.79 8.45
C ILE A 69 8.95 -7.27 7.69
N HIS A 70 9.74 -6.38 7.11
CA HIS A 70 10.83 -6.80 6.23
C HIS A 70 11.88 -7.66 6.93
N GLU A 71 12.06 -7.50 8.22
CA GLU A 71 12.99 -8.32 8.99
C GLU A 71 12.51 -9.76 9.15
N ASP A 72 11.18 -9.98 9.08
CA ASP A 72 10.59 -11.30 9.15
C ASP A 72 10.50 -11.98 7.79
N LEU A 73 10.74 -11.23 6.71
CA LEU A 73 10.59 -11.71 5.35
C LEU A 73 11.92 -12.25 4.83
N LYS A 74 11.96 -13.55 4.55
CA LYS A 74 13.15 -14.22 4.03
C LYS A 74 13.15 -14.22 2.50
N PRO A 75 14.34 -14.37 1.85
CA PRO A 75 14.38 -14.45 0.40
C PRO A 75 13.43 -15.51 -0.16
N GLY A 76 12.69 -15.16 -1.19
CA GLY A 76 11.74 -16.07 -1.85
C GLY A 76 10.37 -16.14 -1.20
N GLN A 77 10.16 -15.50 -0.07
CA GLN A 77 8.85 -15.44 0.55
C GLN A 77 8.02 -14.31 -0.02
N LEU A 78 6.70 -14.51 -0.01
CA LEU A 78 5.73 -13.53 -0.49
C LEU A 78 4.75 -13.19 0.61
N THR A 79 4.19 -12.00 0.51
CA THR A 79 3.06 -11.58 1.35
C THR A 79 1.80 -11.61 0.50
N LEU A 80 0.77 -12.28 1.00
CA LEU A 80 -0.51 -12.39 0.31
C LEU A 80 -1.62 -11.88 1.23
N PHE A 81 -2.53 -11.09 0.67
CA PHE A 81 -3.72 -10.66 1.42
C PHE A 81 -4.50 -11.88 1.91
N THR A 82 -4.96 -11.81 3.15
CA THR A 82 -5.87 -12.80 3.72
C THR A 82 -7.24 -12.19 4.06
N SER A 83 -7.30 -10.88 4.28
CA SER A 83 -8.58 -10.20 4.49
C SER A 83 -8.47 -8.69 4.24
N LEU A 84 -9.60 -8.12 3.87
CA LEU A 84 -9.83 -6.67 3.82
C LEU A 84 -11.12 -6.42 4.57
N ASP A 85 -11.08 -5.62 5.62
CA ASP A 85 -12.22 -5.34 6.47
C ASP A 85 -12.40 -3.86 6.71
N LYS A 86 -13.64 -3.45 6.95
CA LYS A 86 -13.98 -2.07 7.32
C LYS A 86 -13.37 -1.04 6.39
N VAL A 87 -13.38 -1.35 5.09
CA VAL A 87 -12.84 -0.45 4.07
C VAL A 87 -13.80 0.70 3.85
N ARG A 88 -13.26 1.91 3.86
CA ARG A 88 -14.03 3.13 3.58
C ARG A 88 -13.27 3.99 2.58
N PHE A 89 -13.97 4.43 1.55
CA PHE A 89 -13.46 5.36 0.55
C PHE A 89 -14.16 6.69 0.76
N LYS A 90 -13.42 7.69 1.20
CA LYS A 90 -13.98 8.99 1.59
C LYS A 90 -13.90 10.06 0.51
N HIS A 91 -12.79 10.07 -0.24
CA HIS A 91 -12.57 11.03 -1.32
C HIS A 91 -11.82 10.33 -2.43
N PRO A 92 -12.14 10.63 -3.70
CA PRO A 92 -11.41 10.05 -4.82
C PRO A 92 -9.98 10.59 -4.92
N VAL A 93 -9.11 9.78 -5.52
CA VAL A 93 -7.70 10.13 -5.76
C VAL A 93 -7.48 10.20 -7.26
N TYR A 94 -6.87 11.28 -7.72
CA TYR A 94 -6.74 11.61 -9.13
C TYR A 94 -5.28 11.65 -9.59
N PRO A 95 -5.02 11.56 -10.90
CA PRO A 95 -3.69 11.82 -11.44
C PRO A 95 -3.16 13.19 -10.99
N GLY A 96 -1.89 13.24 -10.61
CA GLY A 96 -1.27 14.42 -10.05
C GLY A 96 -1.31 14.50 -8.54
N ASP A 97 -2.16 13.71 -7.91
CA ASP A 97 -2.19 13.61 -6.45
C ASP A 97 -1.04 12.77 -5.93
N THR A 98 -0.63 13.05 -4.70
CA THR A 98 0.26 12.17 -3.94
C THR A 98 -0.53 11.63 -2.75
N LEU A 99 -0.71 10.32 -2.73
CA LEU A 99 -1.33 9.66 -1.59
C LEU A 99 -0.28 9.42 -0.52
N GLU A 100 -0.49 9.99 0.66
CA GLU A 100 0.34 9.73 1.83
C GLU A 100 -0.32 8.64 2.65
N THR A 101 0.39 7.54 2.85
CA THR A 101 -0.14 6.36 3.53
C THR A 101 0.45 6.23 4.92
N ARG A 102 -0.35 5.74 5.86
CA ARG A 102 0.08 5.44 7.23
C ARG A 102 -0.49 4.09 7.60
N VAL A 103 0.39 3.19 8.01
CA VAL A 103 -0.01 1.81 8.34
C VAL A 103 0.68 1.38 9.63
N ARG A 104 -0.06 0.68 10.47
CA ARG A 104 0.46 0.11 11.72
C ARG A 104 -0.03 -1.32 11.88
N LEU A 105 0.81 -2.16 12.46
CA LEU A 105 0.40 -3.52 12.81
C LEU A 105 -0.43 -3.46 14.07
N THR A 106 -1.56 -4.18 14.07
CA THR A 106 -2.43 -4.28 15.23
C THR A 106 -2.27 -5.60 15.95
N ARG A 107 -1.82 -6.64 15.24
CA ARG A 107 -1.67 -7.97 15.79
C ARG A 107 -0.75 -8.81 14.91
N GLN A 108 -0.01 -9.71 15.52
CA GLN A 108 0.79 -10.71 14.82
C GLN A 108 0.44 -12.08 15.36
N LYS A 109 0.24 -13.03 14.47
CA LYS A 109 0.14 -14.44 14.79
C LYS A 109 0.73 -15.18 13.60
N LYS A 110 2.04 -15.34 13.60
CA LYS A 110 2.78 -15.91 12.46
C LYS A 110 2.16 -17.17 11.93
N PRO A 111 1.97 -17.33 10.62
CA PRO A 111 2.47 -16.45 9.55
C PRO A 111 1.57 -15.24 9.23
N PHE A 112 0.56 -14.95 10.06
CA PHE A 112 -0.43 -13.91 9.82
C PHE A 112 -0.08 -12.60 10.51
N TYR A 113 -0.34 -11.50 9.82
CA TYR A 113 -0.13 -10.14 10.30
C TYR A 113 -1.40 -9.35 10.06
N PHE A 114 -1.81 -8.59 11.06
CA PHE A 114 -3.02 -7.76 11.02
C PHE A 114 -2.60 -6.30 11.12
N ALA A 115 -3.20 -5.47 10.27
CA ALA A 115 -2.84 -4.07 10.18
C ALA A 115 -4.06 -3.20 9.98
N GLU A 116 -3.89 -1.92 10.24
CA GLU A 116 -4.85 -0.90 9.86
C GLU A 116 -4.08 0.26 9.23
N GLY A 117 -4.73 0.96 8.32
CA GLY A 117 -4.07 2.05 7.63
C GLY A 117 -5.02 3.06 7.04
N GLU A 118 -4.49 4.23 6.72
CA GLU A 118 -5.18 5.33 6.10
C GLU A 118 -4.33 5.92 4.98
N GLY A 119 -5.00 6.51 3.99
CA GLY A 119 -4.35 7.25 2.93
C GLY A 119 -4.94 8.65 2.81
N TYR A 120 -4.09 9.63 2.66
CA TYR A 120 -4.46 11.05 2.62
C TYR A 120 -3.90 11.72 1.38
N VAL A 121 -4.67 12.67 0.83
CA VAL A 121 -4.20 13.61 -0.19
C VAL A 121 -4.45 15.00 0.37
N ASN A 122 -3.37 15.80 0.50
CA ASN A 122 -3.45 17.16 1.06
C ASN A 122 -4.22 17.18 2.39
N TRP A 123 -3.86 16.25 3.30
CA TRP A 123 -4.45 16.11 4.64
C TRP A 123 -5.92 15.64 4.65
N LYS A 124 -6.48 15.33 3.49
CA LYS A 124 -7.87 14.85 3.37
C LYS A 124 -7.86 13.33 3.30
N LEU A 125 -8.61 12.68 4.20
CA LEU A 125 -8.71 11.22 4.23
C LEU A 125 -9.41 10.72 2.98
N CYS A 126 -8.73 9.84 2.24
CA CYS A 126 -9.27 9.25 1.02
C CYS A 126 -9.67 7.79 1.21
N VAL A 127 -8.87 7.04 1.97
CA VAL A 127 -9.12 5.60 2.19
C VAL A 127 -8.74 5.24 3.63
N LYS A 128 -9.52 4.34 4.20
CA LYS A 128 -9.25 3.74 5.51
C LYS A 128 -9.61 2.27 5.43
N ALA A 129 -8.76 1.40 5.95
CA ALA A 129 -8.98 -0.04 5.89
C ALA A 129 -8.28 -0.77 7.03
N GLU A 130 -8.88 -1.91 7.41
CA GLU A 130 -8.19 -2.94 8.20
C GLU A 130 -7.90 -4.08 7.25
N PHE A 131 -6.75 -4.70 7.37
CA PHE A 131 -6.38 -5.80 6.49
C PHE A 131 -5.44 -6.77 7.17
N SER A 132 -5.37 -7.96 6.62
CA SER A 132 -4.41 -8.94 7.08
C SER A 132 -3.70 -9.57 5.88
N PHE A 133 -2.52 -10.11 6.14
CA PHE A 133 -1.74 -10.80 5.13
C PHE A 133 -0.95 -11.92 5.79
N ALA A 134 -0.52 -12.87 5.00
CA ALA A 134 0.32 -13.96 5.45
C ALA A 134 1.65 -13.93 4.69
N ILE A 135 2.73 -14.24 5.40
CA ILE A 135 4.01 -14.49 4.77
C ILE A 135 4.04 -15.98 4.42
N THR A 136 4.21 -16.28 3.14
CA THR A 136 4.21 -17.66 2.68
C THR A 136 5.58 -18.06 2.16
N GLY A 137 5.96 -19.31 2.40
CA GLY A 137 7.10 -19.92 1.74
C GLY A 137 6.76 -20.19 0.28
N VAL A 138 7.74 -20.08 -0.61
CA VAL A 138 7.58 -20.35 -2.03
C VAL A 138 8.31 -21.63 -2.38
#